data_a0e22466323976c3d2e06dc87e117264
#
_entry.id   a0e22466323976c3d2e06dc87e117264
#
_cell.length_a   1.000
_cell.length_b   1.000
_cell.length_c   1.000
_cell.angle_alpha   90.00
_cell.angle_beta   90.00
_cell.angle_gamma   90.00
#
_symmetry.space_group_name_H-M   'P 1'
#
loop_
_entity.id
_entity.type
_entity.pdbx_description
1 polymer ?
#
loop_
_entity_poly.entity_id
_entity_poly.type
_entity_poly.pdbx_seq_one_letter_code
_entity_poly.pdbx_strand_id
1 'polypeptide(L)'
;MLKLEGYQVRTAVNAQKGLEEAELGHPDAIILDLRMPLVDGLGFLRRLRQFDDHSTTPVAIVTGDYFLDDTISNELRELGAELRYKPMFLEDIVALARHLLRVTN
;
A
#
# COMPACT_ATOMS: atom_id res chain seq x y z
N MET A 1 -1.97 -12.06 5.85
CA MET A 1 -2.48 -12.10 4.47
C MET A 1 -4.00 -12.11 4.48
N LEU A 2 -4.61 -11.36 3.59
CA LEU A 2 -6.06 -11.26 3.46
C LEU A 2 -6.46 -11.84 2.10
N LYS A 3 -7.40 -12.79 2.08
CA LYS A 3 -7.93 -13.35 0.83
C LYS A 3 -9.35 -12.86 0.63
N LEU A 4 -9.61 -12.26 -0.52
CA LEU A 4 -10.93 -11.78 -0.90
C LEU A 4 -11.25 -12.26 -2.31
N GLU A 5 -12.28 -13.11 -2.44
CA GLU A 5 -12.80 -13.54 -3.74
C GLU A 5 -11.72 -14.13 -4.66
N GLY A 6 -10.77 -14.86 -4.07
CA GLY A 6 -9.65 -15.46 -4.82
C GLY A 6 -8.43 -14.58 -4.97
N TYR A 7 -8.51 -13.30 -4.62
CA TYR A 7 -7.38 -12.39 -4.68
C TYR A 7 -6.59 -12.40 -3.37
N GLN A 8 -5.29 -12.16 -3.48
CA GLN A 8 -4.40 -12.06 -2.33
C GLN A 8 -4.06 -10.59 -2.08
N VAL A 9 -4.37 -10.13 -0.86
CA VAL A 9 -4.00 -8.81 -0.42
C VAL A 9 -3.00 -8.96 0.72
N ARG A 10 -1.81 -8.41 0.56
CA ARG A 10 -0.79 -8.46 1.59
C ARG A 10 -0.84 -7.20 2.44
N THR A 11 -0.69 -7.38 3.73
CA THR A 11 -0.54 -6.27 4.67
C THR A 11 0.87 -6.32 5.24
N ALA A 12 1.48 -5.17 5.41
CA ALA A 12 2.83 -5.07 5.96
C ALA A 12 2.91 -3.91 6.91
N VAL A 13 3.77 -4.02 7.93
CA VAL A 13 3.88 -3.02 8.99
C VAL A 13 5.03 -2.04 8.78
N ASN A 14 5.86 -2.27 7.78
CA ASN A 14 6.92 -1.33 7.39
C ASN A 14 7.33 -1.58 5.94
N ALA A 15 8.17 -0.68 5.42
CA ALA A 15 8.58 -0.71 4.02
C ALA A 15 9.34 -1.99 3.65
N GLN A 16 10.25 -2.44 4.51
CA GLN A 16 11.04 -3.64 4.24
C GLN A 16 10.14 -4.86 4.13
N LYS A 17 9.20 -5.03 5.06
CA LYS A 17 8.26 -6.15 5.03
C LYS A 17 7.36 -6.08 3.80
N GLY A 18 6.95 -4.88 3.41
CA GLY A 18 6.14 -4.71 2.19
C GLY A 18 6.87 -5.17 0.94
N LEU A 19 8.16 -4.85 0.83
CA LEU A 19 8.96 -5.28 -0.32
C LEU A 19 9.17 -6.79 -0.31
N GLU A 20 9.46 -7.38 0.86
CA GLU A 20 9.60 -8.83 0.99
C GLU A 20 8.32 -9.56 0.58
N GLU A 21 7.17 -9.08 1.03
CA GLU A 21 5.88 -9.67 0.69
C GLU A 21 5.60 -9.58 -0.81
N ALA A 22 5.98 -8.48 -1.43
CA ALA A 22 5.81 -8.30 -2.87
C ALA A 22 6.65 -9.31 -3.66
N GLU A 23 7.91 -9.51 -3.27
CA GLU A 23 8.80 -10.44 -3.96
C GLU A 23 8.37 -11.89 -3.79
N LEU A 24 7.98 -12.27 -2.58
CA LEU A 24 7.72 -13.67 -2.25
C LEU A 24 6.31 -14.10 -2.60
N GLY A 25 5.34 -13.21 -2.44
CA GLY A 25 3.93 -13.59 -2.50
C GLY A 25 3.21 -13.21 -3.78
N HIS A 26 3.77 -12.36 -4.61
CA HIS A 26 3.11 -11.81 -5.81
C HIS A 26 1.67 -11.38 -5.53
N PRO A 27 1.44 -10.48 -4.57
CA PRO A 27 0.09 -10.12 -4.18
C PRO A 27 -0.64 -9.32 -5.26
N ASP A 28 -1.96 -9.36 -5.22
CA ASP A 28 -2.81 -8.59 -6.12
C ASP A 28 -2.98 -7.14 -5.64
N ALA A 29 -2.77 -6.89 -4.35
CA ALA A 29 -2.77 -5.56 -3.76
C ALA A 29 -1.96 -5.58 -2.46
N ILE A 30 -1.46 -4.41 -2.06
CA ILE A 30 -0.65 -4.27 -0.85
C ILE A 30 -1.22 -3.13 0.00
N ILE A 31 -1.42 -3.41 1.28
CA ILE A 31 -1.77 -2.39 2.27
C ILE A 31 -0.58 -2.25 3.22
N LEU A 32 0.05 -1.10 3.23
CA LEU A 32 1.18 -0.82 4.09
C LEU A 32 0.71 -0.03 5.31
N ASP A 33 0.76 -0.67 6.48
CA ASP A 33 0.48 -0.03 7.75
C ASP A 33 1.77 0.66 8.21
N LEU A 34 1.89 1.93 7.87
CA LEU A 34 3.12 2.66 8.07
C LEU A 34 3.18 3.23 9.49
N ARG A 35 4.16 2.78 10.25
CA ARG A 35 4.42 3.26 11.61
C ARG A 35 5.61 4.22 11.68
N MET A 36 6.13 4.57 10.52
CA MET A 36 7.28 5.46 10.34
C MET A 36 6.85 6.70 9.57
N PRO A 37 7.70 7.70 9.43
CA PRO A 37 7.35 8.88 8.65
C PRO A 37 6.95 8.53 7.22
N LEU A 38 6.07 9.33 6.65
CA LEU A 38 5.48 9.09 5.33
C LEU A 38 6.53 8.96 4.22
N VAL A 39 7.68 9.59 4.39
CA VAL A 39 8.79 9.50 3.43
C VAL A 39 9.27 8.06 3.24
N ASP A 40 9.14 7.21 4.27
CA ASP A 40 9.51 5.80 4.15
C ASP A 40 8.53 5.03 3.26
N GLY A 41 7.25 5.42 3.29
CA GLY A 41 6.26 4.89 2.36
C GLY A 41 6.57 5.25 0.93
N LEU A 42 7.06 6.46 0.69
CA LEU A 42 7.48 6.89 -0.64
C LEU A 42 8.68 6.06 -1.13
N GLY A 43 9.67 5.84 -0.25
CA GLY A 43 10.81 4.99 -0.58
C GLY A 43 10.39 3.57 -0.96
N PHE A 44 9.47 2.99 -0.20
CA PHE A 44 8.88 1.68 -0.49
C PHE A 44 8.24 1.68 -1.88
N LEU A 45 7.41 2.66 -2.15
CA LEU A 45 6.62 2.69 -3.38
C LEU A 45 7.51 2.87 -4.61
N ARG A 46 8.53 3.72 -4.52
CA ARG A 46 9.49 3.90 -5.61
C ARG A 46 10.17 2.58 -5.96
N ARG A 47 10.60 1.82 -4.95
CA ARG A 47 11.26 0.54 -5.16
C ARG A 47 10.30 -0.50 -5.71
N LEU A 48 9.08 -0.54 -5.19
CA LEU A 48 8.06 -1.48 -5.66
C LEU A 48 7.78 -1.28 -7.15
N ARG A 49 7.68 -0.03 -7.59
CA ARG A 49 7.35 0.28 -8.99
C ARG A 49 8.47 -0.09 -9.96
N GLN A 50 9.67 -0.37 -9.45
CA GLN A 50 10.78 -0.85 -10.28
C GLN A 50 10.68 -2.35 -10.56
N PHE A 51 9.89 -3.09 -9.82
CA PHE A 51 9.64 -4.50 -10.13
C PHE A 51 8.63 -4.58 -11.28
N ASP A 52 8.97 -5.30 -12.34
CA ASP A 52 8.12 -5.41 -13.52
C ASP A 52 6.72 -5.89 -13.18
N ASP A 53 6.61 -6.88 -12.28
CA ASP A 53 5.33 -7.45 -11.87
C ASP A 53 4.50 -6.50 -11.01
N HIS A 54 5.11 -5.44 -10.50
CA HIS A 54 4.45 -4.52 -9.55
C HIS A 54 4.47 -3.07 -9.99
N SER A 55 4.65 -2.82 -11.28
CA SER A 55 4.63 -1.45 -11.80
C SER A 55 3.26 -0.79 -11.64
N THR A 56 2.20 -1.60 -11.57
CA THR A 56 0.82 -1.10 -11.44
C THR A 56 0.03 -1.76 -10.31
N THR A 57 0.67 -2.57 -9.47
CA THR A 57 0.00 -3.21 -8.35
C THR A 57 -0.65 -2.17 -7.44
N PRO A 58 -1.94 -2.28 -7.13
CA PRO A 58 -2.60 -1.34 -6.25
C PRO A 58 -1.99 -1.34 -4.86
N VAL A 59 -1.72 -0.16 -4.34
CA VAL A 59 -1.13 0.02 -3.02
C VAL A 59 -1.92 1.06 -2.25
N ALA A 60 -2.20 0.78 -0.98
CA ALA A 60 -2.67 1.77 -0.04
C ALA A 60 -1.65 1.91 1.08
N ILE A 61 -1.41 3.14 1.50
CA ILE A 61 -0.55 3.44 2.64
C ILE A 61 -1.43 4.01 3.74
N VAL A 62 -1.42 3.35 4.89
CA VAL A 62 -2.19 3.76 6.07
C VAL A 62 -1.20 4.37 7.06
N THR A 63 -1.42 5.63 7.41
CA THR A 63 -0.48 6.37 8.24
C THR A 63 -1.19 7.11 9.37
N GLY A 64 -0.50 7.27 10.50
CA GLY A 64 -0.92 8.16 11.58
C GLY A 64 -0.28 9.54 11.49
N ASP A 65 0.50 9.78 10.46
CA ASP A 65 1.16 11.07 10.26
C ASP A 65 0.22 12.03 9.55
N TYR A 66 -0.28 13.01 10.28
CA TYR A 66 -1.21 14.01 9.74
C TYR A 66 -0.50 15.27 9.28
N PHE A 67 0.81 15.37 9.49
CA PHE A 67 1.60 16.50 9.01
C PHE A 67 2.12 16.16 7.61
N LEU A 68 1.30 16.47 6.62
CA LEU A 68 1.59 16.09 5.25
C LEU A 68 2.46 17.12 4.56
N ASP A 69 3.58 16.64 4.04
CA ASP A 69 4.31 17.37 3.03
C ASP A 69 3.59 17.13 1.70
N ASP A 70 3.08 18.20 1.09
CA ASP A 70 2.32 18.08 -0.16
C ASP A 70 3.16 17.44 -1.27
N THR A 71 4.46 17.71 -1.27
CA THR A 71 5.36 17.12 -2.28
C THR A 71 5.38 15.59 -2.17
N ILE A 72 5.50 15.08 -0.94
CA ILE A 72 5.50 13.65 -0.70
C ILE A 72 4.14 13.04 -1.04
N SER A 73 3.06 13.67 -0.60
CA SER A 73 1.70 13.18 -0.87
C SER A 73 1.40 13.12 -2.36
N ASN A 74 1.80 14.15 -3.09
CA ASN A 74 1.58 14.21 -4.53
C ASN A 74 2.38 13.14 -5.26
N GLU A 75 3.62 12.92 -4.87
CA GLU A 75 4.44 11.88 -5.49
C GLU A 75 3.87 10.48 -5.22
N LEU A 76 3.38 10.23 -4.01
CA LEU A 76 2.71 8.97 -3.69
C LEU A 76 1.52 8.72 -4.62
N ARG A 77 0.70 9.74 -4.84
CA ARG A 77 -0.45 9.64 -5.72
C ARG A 77 -0.03 9.43 -7.17
N GLU A 78 1.00 10.11 -7.63
CA GLU A 78 1.54 9.94 -8.97
C GLU A 78 2.04 8.54 -9.20
N LEU A 79 2.58 7.91 -8.16
CA LEU A 79 3.01 6.52 -8.21
C LEU A 79 1.86 5.53 -8.00
N GLY A 80 0.64 6.02 -7.89
CA GLY A 80 -0.56 5.18 -7.84
C GLY A 80 -0.98 4.70 -6.47
N ALA A 81 -0.47 5.29 -5.40
CA ALA A 81 -0.86 4.89 -4.05
C ALA A 81 -2.09 5.64 -3.58
N GLU A 82 -2.92 4.93 -2.81
CA GLU A 82 -4.01 5.50 -2.04
C GLU A 82 -3.49 5.83 -0.65
N LEU A 83 -3.88 6.98 -0.12
CA LEU A 83 -3.50 7.38 1.23
C LEU A 83 -4.71 7.28 2.15
N ARG A 84 -4.51 6.63 3.29
CA ARG A 84 -5.54 6.52 4.32
C ARG A 84 -4.93 6.84 5.68
N TYR A 85 -5.77 7.27 6.60
CA TYR A 85 -5.31 7.73 7.91
C TYR A 85 -5.84 6.82 9.02
N LYS A 86 -4.99 6.61 10.03
CA LYS A 86 -5.40 5.88 11.23
C LYS A 86 -6.36 6.75 12.07
N PRO A 87 -7.25 6.14 12.84
CA PRO A 87 -7.37 4.70 13.06
C PRO A 87 -8.12 3.99 11.94
N MET A 88 -7.74 2.73 11.68
CA MET A 88 -8.46 1.87 10.77
C MET A 88 -8.77 0.54 11.46
N PHE A 89 -10.03 0.16 11.42
CA PHE A 89 -10.50 -1.09 12.01
C PHE A 89 -10.54 -2.17 10.93
N LEU A 90 -10.77 -3.41 11.35
CA LEU A 90 -10.75 -4.54 10.41
C LEU A 90 -11.70 -4.33 9.23
N GLU A 91 -12.91 -3.86 9.49
CA GLU A 91 -13.89 -3.62 8.43
C GLU A 91 -13.45 -2.52 7.45
N ASP A 92 -12.69 -1.53 7.94
CA ASP A 92 -12.12 -0.49 7.08
C ASP A 92 -11.04 -1.06 6.17
N ILE A 93 -10.23 -1.96 6.70
CA ILE A 93 -9.17 -2.63 5.94
C ILE A 93 -9.77 -3.52 4.86
N VAL A 94 -10.83 -4.25 5.18
CA VAL A 94 -11.53 -5.10 4.21
C VAL A 94 -12.13 -4.23 3.09
N ALA A 95 -12.77 -3.13 3.45
CA ALA A 95 -13.34 -2.21 2.46
C ALA A 95 -12.27 -1.61 1.56
N LEU A 96 -11.13 -1.23 2.15
CA LEU A 96 -10.00 -0.70 1.41
C LEU A 96 -9.43 -1.74 0.45
N ALA A 97 -9.26 -2.97 0.90
CA ALA A 97 -8.77 -4.06 0.08
C ALA A 97 -9.68 -4.28 -1.13
N ARG A 98 -10.99 -4.28 -0.93
CA ARG A 98 -11.94 -4.41 -2.03
C ARG A 98 -11.86 -3.24 -3.00
N HIS A 99 -11.67 -2.04 -2.49
CA HIS A 99 -11.51 -0.86 -3.34
C HIS A 99 -10.25 -0.99 -4.22
N LEU A 100 -9.13 -1.41 -3.63
CA LEU A 100 -7.89 -1.59 -4.38
C LEU A 100 -8.05 -2.63 -5.49
N LEU A 101 -8.74 -3.73 -5.21
CA LEU A 101 -8.94 -4.80 -6.20
C LEU A 101 -9.83 -4.36 -7.35
N ARG A 102 -10.76 -3.46 -7.13
CA ARG A 102 -11.61 -2.91 -8.20
C ARG A 102 -10.82 -2.04 -9.16
N VAL A 103 -9.80 -1.37 -8.68
CA VAL A 103 -8.95 -0.49 -9.50
C VAL A 103 -8.10 -1.30 -10.46
N THR A 104 -7.82 -2.57 -10.18
CA THR A 104 -7.02 -3.44 -11.03
C THR A 104 -7.76 -3.91 -12.29
N ASN A 105 -9.05 -3.77 -12.30
CA ASN A 105 -9.87 -4.17 -13.45
C ASN A 105 -10.05 -2.99 -14.42
#